data_9d2cd2873092c222b272b719d7ae503d
#
_entry.id   9d2cd2873092c222b272b719d7ae503d
#
_cell.length_a   1.000
_cell.length_b   1.000
_cell.length_c   1.000
_cell.angle_alpha   90.00
_cell.angle_beta   90.00
_cell.angle_gamma   90.00
#
_symmetry.space_group_name_H-M   'P 1'
#
loop_
_entity.id
_entity.type
_entity.pdbx_description
1 polymer ?
#
loop_
_entity_poly.entity_id
_entity_poly.type
_entity_poly.pdbx_seq_one_letter_code
_entity_poly.pdbx_strand_id
1 'polypeptide(L)'
;CRTEHMFFEGDRIVAVRQMILSDDEKGRRSALAKLLPVERENFSGLFEIMQGLPVTIRLLDPPLHEFLPHTEEEINEVAASTGVSVDKLKHRRQELSEFNPMLGFRGCRIAIAFPEIAEMQARAIFEAAVEAGKRTKKPVIPEVMVPLIATKAEFDLVKARIDAMAEAVAAETGTKVKYQVGTMIELPRAVLRAGEIAETAEFFSFGTNDLTQTAFGISRDDAASFLGTYTAKGILPIDPFISIDQEGVGELVEIGIARGRMVRKDLKVGTCGE
;
A
#
# COMPACT_ATOMS: atom_id res chain seq x y z
N CYS A 1 -7.50 5.18 -3.06
CA CYS A 1 -7.25 4.14 -4.06
C CYS A 1 -6.28 3.11 -3.51
N ARG A 2 -6.58 1.82 -3.67
CA ARG A 2 -5.70 0.68 -3.37
C ARG A 2 -5.08 0.21 -4.68
N THR A 3 -3.78 0.37 -4.86
CA THR A 3 -3.11 0.12 -6.14
C THR A 3 -3.05 -1.36 -6.53
N GLU A 4 -3.09 -2.28 -5.57
CA GLU A 4 -3.11 -3.72 -5.82
C GLU A 4 -4.25 -4.17 -6.73
N HIS A 5 -5.42 -3.54 -6.65
CA HIS A 5 -6.55 -3.88 -7.52
C HIS A 5 -6.27 -3.63 -9.01
N MET A 6 -5.34 -2.73 -9.30
CA MET A 6 -4.94 -2.44 -10.69
C MET A 6 -4.06 -3.53 -11.30
N PHE A 7 -3.48 -4.41 -10.48
CA PHE A 7 -2.53 -5.44 -10.92
C PHE A 7 -3.20 -6.76 -11.36
N PHE A 8 -4.45 -7.00 -10.96
CA PHE A 8 -5.13 -8.27 -11.23
C PHE A 8 -5.84 -8.33 -12.60
N GLU A 9 -5.92 -7.21 -13.35
CA GLU A 9 -6.66 -7.16 -14.60
C GLU A 9 -5.81 -7.54 -15.82
N GLY A 10 -6.29 -8.48 -16.63
CA GLY A 10 -5.75 -8.82 -17.96
C GLY A 10 -4.26 -9.15 -17.96
N ASP A 11 -3.51 -8.57 -18.90
CA ASP A 11 -2.07 -8.82 -19.06
C ASP A 11 -1.18 -8.20 -17.97
N ARG A 12 -1.76 -7.39 -17.09
CA ARG A 12 -1.00 -6.71 -16.00
C ARG A 12 -0.45 -7.72 -15.01
N ILE A 13 -1.24 -8.72 -14.66
CA ILE A 13 -0.81 -9.77 -13.73
C ILE A 13 0.42 -10.53 -14.26
N VAL A 14 0.56 -10.67 -15.57
CA VAL A 14 1.74 -11.30 -16.19
C VAL A 14 2.99 -10.46 -15.93
N ALA A 15 2.91 -9.14 -16.08
CA ALA A 15 4.04 -8.24 -15.80
C ALA A 15 4.39 -8.21 -14.31
N VAL A 16 3.39 -8.23 -13.42
CA VAL A 16 3.61 -8.34 -11.95
C VAL A 16 4.32 -9.66 -11.62
N ARG A 17 3.86 -10.78 -12.18
CA ARG A 17 4.50 -12.09 -12.00
C ARG A 17 5.93 -12.10 -12.54
N GLN A 18 6.19 -11.48 -13.70
CA GLN A 18 7.55 -11.31 -14.23
C GLN A 18 8.44 -10.51 -13.28
N MET A 19 7.92 -9.44 -12.69
CA MET A 19 8.63 -8.65 -11.68
C MET A 19 8.99 -9.50 -10.46
N ILE A 20 8.03 -10.24 -9.89
CA ILE A 20 8.24 -11.09 -8.71
C ILE A 20 9.24 -12.24 -8.97
N LEU A 21 9.22 -12.78 -10.19
CA LEU A 21 10.08 -13.89 -10.62
C LEU A 21 11.48 -13.46 -11.06
N SER A 22 11.74 -12.16 -11.15
CA SER A 22 13.04 -11.63 -11.54
C SER A 22 14.06 -11.83 -10.44
N ASP A 23 15.25 -12.31 -10.81
CA ASP A 23 16.34 -12.59 -9.88
C ASP A 23 17.06 -11.31 -9.43
N ASP A 24 17.03 -10.27 -10.25
CA ASP A 24 17.74 -9.01 -10.00
C ASP A 24 16.87 -7.76 -10.20
N GLU A 25 17.39 -6.61 -9.78
CA GLU A 25 16.74 -5.31 -9.92
C GLU A 25 16.49 -4.95 -11.39
N LYS A 26 17.41 -5.28 -12.30
CA LYS A 26 17.29 -4.98 -13.73
C LYS A 26 16.07 -5.69 -14.34
N GLY A 27 15.90 -6.95 -14.03
CA GLY A 27 14.75 -7.74 -14.45
C GLY A 27 13.44 -7.16 -13.89
N ARG A 28 13.41 -6.80 -12.58
CA ARG A 28 12.26 -6.16 -11.96
C ARG A 28 11.93 -4.82 -12.63
N ARG A 29 12.90 -3.95 -12.86
CA ARG A 29 12.70 -2.68 -13.57
C ARG A 29 12.17 -2.87 -14.99
N SER A 30 12.64 -3.90 -15.70
CA SER A 30 12.13 -4.23 -17.04
C SER A 30 10.64 -4.64 -17.03
N ALA A 31 10.24 -5.40 -16.02
CA ALA A 31 8.83 -5.77 -15.84
C ALA A 31 7.97 -4.58 -15.42
N LEU A 32 8.45 -3.78 -14.48
CA LEU A 32 7.79 -2.56 -13.99
C LEU A 32 7.59 -1.51 -15.10
N ALA A 33 8.51 -1.42 -16.05
CA ALA A 33 8.38 -0.54 -17.21
C ALA A 33 7.16 -0.86 -18.09
N LYS A 34 6.65 -2.10 -18.03
CA LYS A 34 5.41 -2.49 -18.73
C LYS A 34 4.16 -2.06 -17.97
N LEU A 35 4.25 -1.97 -16.64
CA LEU A 35 3.15 -1.56 -15.75
C LEU A 35 2.98 -0.04 -15.69
N LEU A 36 4.08 0.70 -15.75
CA LEU A 36 4.09 2.16 -15.63
C LEU A 36 3.06 2.88 -16.53
N PRO A 37 2.96 2.60 -17.85
CA PRO A 37 2.00 3.29 -18.71
C PRO A 37 0.54 3.01 -18.30
N VAL A 38 0.27 1.80 -17.85
CA VAL A 38 -1.08 1.36 -17.47
C VAL A 38 -1.50 1.98 -16.14
N GLU A 39 -0.63 1.98 -15.13
CA GLU A 39 -0.90 2.66 -13.87
C GLU A 39 -1.09 4.16 -14.08
N ARG A 40 -0.24 4.78 -14.88
CA ARG A 40 -0.36 6.20 -15.23
C ARG A 40 -1.72 6.51 -15.87
N GLU A 41 -2.19 5.70 -16.80
CA GLU A 41 -3.50 5.89 -17.43
C GLU A 41 -4.64 5.77 -16.43
N ASN A 42 -4.59 4.76 -15.56
CA ASN A 42 -5.58 4.58 -14.51
C ASN A 42 -5.62 5.78 -13.54
N PHE A 43 -4.45 6.25 -13.09
CA PHE A 43 -4.40 7.42 -12.21
C PHE A 43 -4.85 8.70 -12.95
N SER A 44 -4.52 8.87 -14.23
CA SER A 44 -5.00 10.00 -15.03
C SER A 44 -6.53 10.02 -15.08
N GLY A 45 -7.16 8.88 -15.37
CA GLY A 45 -8.62 8.75 -15.37
C GLY A 45 -9.24 9.05 -13.99
N LEU A 46 -8.61 8.52 -12.92
CA LEU A 46 -9.05 8.79 -11.54
C LEU A 46 -8.98 10.29 -11.21
N PHE A 47 -7.88 10.96 -11.54
CA PHE A 47 -7.70 12.39 -11.29
C PHE A 47 -8.67 13.27 -12.11
N GLU A 48 -9.01 12.84 -13.32
CA GLU A 48 -9.99 13.53 -14.16
C GLU A 48 -11.41 13.43 -13.57
N ILE A 49 -11.81 12.24 -13.08
CA ILE A 49 -13.11 12.03 -12.44
C ILE A 49 -13.18 12.80 -11.10
N MET A 50 -12.12 12.75 -10.32
CA MET A 50 -12.05 13.37 -8.99
C MET A 50 -11.62 14.85 -9.02
N GLN A 51 -11.77 15.52 -10.16
CA GLN A 51 -11.30 16.88 -10.39
C GLN A 51 -11.68 17.86 -9.26
N GLY A 52 -10.65 18.44 -8.62
CA GLY A 52 -10.82 19.39 -7.52
C GLY A 52 -11.02 18.76 -6.14
N LEU A 53 -11.07 17.42 -6.07
CA LEU A 53 -11.14 16.67 -4.82
C LEU A 53 -9.80 16.00 -4.50
N PRO A 54 -9.49 15.75 -3.21
CA PRO A 54 -8.30 15.03 -2.83
C PRO A 54 -8.40 13.56 -3.26
N VAL A 55 -7.27 13.02 -3.73
CA VAL A 55 -7.16 11.60 -4.10
C VAL A 55 -5.98 11.01 -3.35
N THR A 56 -6.28 10.15 -2.39
CA THR A 56 -5.27 9.39 -1.65
C THR A 56 -4.99 8.07 -2.35
N ILE A 57 -3.73 7.83 -2.69
CA ILE A 57 -3.27 6.62 -3.38
C ILE A 57 -2.34 5.88 -2.44
N ARG A 58 -2.74 4.67 -2.03
CA ARG A 58 -1.92 3.78 -1.22
C ARG A 58 -0.97 3.00 -2.13
N LEU A 59 0.33 3.05 -1.82
CA LEU A 59 1.32 2.21 -2.47
C LEU A 59 1.04 0.73 -2.22
N LEU A 60 1.66 -0.14 -3.00
CA LEU A 60 1.49 -1.59 -2.93
C LEU A 60 1.61 -2.10 -1.49
N ASP A 61 0.58 -2.81 -1.03
CA ASP A 61 0.47 -3.29 0.34
C ASP A 61 0.52 -4.82 0.49
N PRO A 62 -0.18 -5.63 -0.34
CA PRO A 62 -0.21 -7.08 -0.15
C PRO A 62 1.15 -7.75 -0.31
N PRO A 63 1.37 -8.91 0.33
CA PRO A 63 2.55 -9.73 0.09
C PRO A 63 2.66 -10.17 -1.37
N LEU A 64 3.88 -10.30 -1.87
CA LEU A 64 4.10 -10.63 -3.29
C LEU A 64 3.57 -12.01 -3.68
N HIS A 65 3.50 -12.95 -2.75
CA HIS A 65 3.00 -14.30 -3.05
C HIS A 65 1.51 -14.33 -3.44
N GLU A 66 0.71 -13.34 -3.06
CA GLU A 66 -0.70 -13.25 -3.45
C GLU A 66 -0.89 -13.10 -4.97
N PHE A 67 0.12 -12.57 -5.67
CA PHE A 67 0.10 -12.43 -7.12
C PHE A 67 0.60 -13.69 -7.86
N LEU A 68 1.16 -14.66 -7.14
CA LEU A 68 1.68 -15.89 -7.72
C LEU A 68 0.55 -16.93 -7.91
N PRO A 69 0.72 -17.84 -8.88
CA PRO A 69 -0.26 -18.87 -9.13
C PRO A 69 -0.37 -19.83 -7.96
N HIS A 70 -1.59 -20.25 -7.61
CA HIS A 70 -1.87 -21.15 -6.49
C HIS A 70 -2.11 -22.60 -6.92
N THR A 71 -2.67 -22.82 -8.12
CA THR A 71 -2.96 -24.17 -8.65
C THR A 71 -1.89 -24.63 -9.63
N GLU A 72 -1.84 -25.95 -9.89
CA GLU A 72 -0.93 -26.52 -10.89
C GLU A 72 -1.27 -26.05 -12.31
N GLU A 73 -2.57 -25.85 -12.62
CA GLU A 73 -3.01 -25.31 -13.89
C GLU A 73 -2.49 -23.88 -14.10
N GLU A 74 -2.69 -23.02 -13.11
CA GLU A 74 -2.20 -21.64 -13.15
C GLU A 74 -0.66 -21.57 -13.25
N ILE A 75 0.06 -22.48 -12.56
CA ILE A 75 1.52 -22.55 -12.65
C ILE A 75 1.95 -22.86 -14.08
N ASN A 76 1.28 -23.81 -14.75
CA ASN A 76 1.60 -24.17 -16.12
C ASN A 76 1.27 -23.03 -17.10
N GLU A 77 0.15 -22.32 -16.90
CA GLU A 77 -0.21 -21.15 -17.70
C GLU A 77 0.81 -20.01 -17.55
N VAL A 78 1.23 -19.75 -16.32
CA VAL A 78 2.26 -18.73 -16.03
C VAL A 78 3.61 -19.14 -16.63
N ALA A 79 4.00 -20.42 -16.53
CA ALA A 79 5.20 -20.93 -17.16
C ALA A 79 5.19 -20.69 -18.67
N ALA A 80 4.07 -21.00 -19.32
CA ALA A 80 3.91 -20.80 -20.75
C ALA A 80 3.94 -19.32 -21.16
N SER A 81 3.31 -18.43 -20.39
CA SER A 81 3.21 -16.99 -20.71
C SER A 81 4.48 -16.20 -20.37
N THR A 82 5.24 -16.64 -19.36
CA THR A 82 6.45 -15.92 -18.89
C THR A 82 7.75 -16.52 -19.43
N GLY A 83 7.74 -17.76 -19.92
CA GLY A 83 8.93 -18.52 -20.30
C GLY A 83 9.76 -19.03 -19.10
N VAL A 84 9.24 -18.89 -17.88
CA VAL A 84 9.89 -19.37 -16.65
C VAL A 84 9.52 -20.84 -16.45
N SER A 85 10.49 -21.67 -16.04
CA SER A 85 10.22 -23.10 -15.80
C SER A 85 9.27 -23.28 -14.62
N VAL A 86 8.44 -24.34 -14.69
CA VAL A 86 7.51 -24.75 -13.63
C VAL A 86 8.24 -24.93 -12.30
N ASP A 87 9.42 -25.54 -12.31
CA ASP A 87 10.22 -25.77 -11.08
C ASP A 87 10.67 -24.44 -10.45
N LYS A 88 11.09 -23.48 -11.25
CA LYS A 88 11.45 -22.13 -10.75
C LYS A 88 10.24 -21.43 -10.15
N LEU A 89 9.07 -21.52 -10.78
CA LEU A 89 7.81 -20.99 -10.26
C LEU A 89 7.43 -21.60 -8.90
N LYS A 90 7.49 -22.92 -8.81
CA LYS A 90 7.21 -23.63 -7.56
C LYS A 90 8.19 -23.26 -6.45
N HIS A 91 9.47 -23.19 -6.79
CA HIS A 91 10.52 -22.79 -5.83
C HIS A 91 10.29 -21.35 -5.34
N ARG A 92 10.04 -20.40 -6.24
CA ARG A 92 9.80 -19.00 -5.87
C ARG A 92 8.53 -18.83 -5.04
N ARG A 93 7.45 -19.54 -5.38
CA ARG A 93 6.24 -19.58 -4.55
C ARG A 93 6.54 -20.07 -3.14
N GLN A 94 7.34 -21.12 -3.01
CA GLN A 94 7.73 -21.67 -1.71
C GLN A 94 8.60 -20.68 -0.91
N GLU A 95 9.56 -20.02 -1.54
CA GLU A 95 10.41 -19.00 -0.91
C GLU A 95 9.60 -17.82 -0.37
N LEU A 96 8.59 -17.38 -1.13
CA LEU A 96 7.74 -16.24 -0.78
C LEU A 96 6.57 -16.61 0.12
N SER A 97 6.31 -17.90 0.32
CA SER A 97 5.24 -18.36 1.21
C SER A 97 5.55 -18.01 2.66
N GLU A 98 4.66 -17.31 3.30
CA GLU A 98 4.79 -16.86 4.67
C GLU A 98 3.79 -17.58 5.58
N PHE A 99 4.20 -17.89 6.81
CA PHE A 99 3.30 -18.47 7.82
C PHE A 99 2.25 -17.48 8.31
N ASN A 100 2.61 -16.21 8.37
CA ASN A 100 1.71 -15.12 8.72
C ASN A 100 1.92 -13.94 7.78
N PRO A 101 1.25 -13.93 6.61
CA PRO A 101 1.42 -12.88 5.61
C PRO A 101 1.05 -11.48 6.11
N MET A 102 0.09 -11.38 7.03
CA MET A 102 -0.34 -10.11 7.61
C MET A 102 0.80 -9.37 8.30
N LEU A 103 1.69 -10.10 8.99
CA LEU A 103 2.84 -9.56 9.73
C LEU A 103 4.17 -9.74 8.98
N GLY A 104 4.12 -10.17 7.72
CA GLY A 104 5.25 -10.59 6.93
C GLY A 104 5.82 -9.52 5.98
N PHE A 105 6.28 -9.97 4.83
CA PHE A 105 6.94 -9.17 3.81
C PHE A 105 5.92 -8.48 2.89
N ARG A 106 5.37 -7.38 3.37
CA ARG A 106 4.35 -6.56 2.68
C ARG A 106 4.55 -5.07 2.94
N GLY A 107 3.77 -4.24 2.26
CA GLY A 107 3.67 -2.81 2.49
C GLY A 107 5.01 -2.08 2.38
N CYS A 108 5.32 -1.23 3.34
CA CYS A 108 6.59 -0.48 3.35
C CYS A 108 7.82 -1.38 3.33
N ARG A 109 7.74 -2.62 3.82
CA ARG A 109 8.85 -3.57 3.80
C ARG A 109 9.24 -3.96 2.39
N ILE A 110 8.25 -4.13 1.48
CA ILE A 110 8.51 -4.32 0.05
C ILE A 110 9.11 -3.05 -0.55
N ALA A 111 8.53 -1.87 -0.25
CA ALA A 111 9.03 -0.59 -0.76
C ALA A 111 10.47 -0.27 -0.31
N ILE A 112 10.92 -0.84 0.82
CA ILE A 112 12.29 -0.71 1.31
C ILE A 112 13.23 -1.72 0.64
N ALA A 113 12.81 -2.99 0.54
CA ALA A 113 13.66 -4.06 0.00
C ALA A 113 13.72 -4.05 -1.55
N PHE A 114 12.63 -3.64 -2.19
CA PHE A 114 12.50 -3.50 -3.65
C PHE A 114 12.03 -2.09 -4.00
N PRO A 115 12.88 -1.05 -3.80
CA PRO A 115 12.49 0.35 -3.92
C PRO A 115 11.99 0.72 -5.31
N GLU A 116 12.41 0.01 -6.34
CA GLU A 116 11.99 0.22 -7.71
C GLU A 116 10.47 0.06 -7.91
N ILE A 117 9.78 -0.69 -7.06
CA ILE A 117 8.32 -0.84 -7.10
C ILE A 117 7.66 0.47 -6.66
N ALA A 118 8.07 1.01 -5.52
CA ALA A 118 7.55 2.28 -5.02
C ALA A 118 7.94 3.46 -5.94
N GLU A 119 9.14 3.44 -6.50
CA GLU A 119 9.62 4.42 -7.48
C GLU A 119 8.73 4.42 -8.73
N MET A 120 8.40 3.25 -9.28
CA MET A 120 7.52 3.13 -10.44
C MET A 120 6.12 3.66 -10.14
N GLN A 121 5.53 3.29 -9.00
CA GLN A 121 4.20 3.77 -8.61
C GLN A 121 4.19 5.29 -8.38
N ALA A 122 5.16 5.83 -7.67
CA ALA A 122 5.29 7.27 -7.46
C ALA A 122 5.44 8.01 -8.80
N ARG A 123 6.27 7.50 -9.71
CA ARG A 123 6.42 8.06 -11.05
C ARG A 123 5.11 8.08 -11.81
N ALA A 124 4.37 6.96 -11.82
CA ALA A 124 3.07 6.87 -12.47
C ALA A 124 2.07 7.91 -11.93
N ILE A 125 2.04 8.08 -10.59
CA ILE A 125 1.18 9.07 -9.93
C ILE A 125 1.53 10.50 -10.38
N PHE A 126 2.81 10.87 -10.38
CA PHE A 126 3.21 12.23 -10.73
C PHE A 126 3.07 12.52 -12.22
N GLU A 127 3.39 11.59 -13.11
CA GLU A 127 3.14 11.72 -14.54
C GLU A 127 1.64 11.89 -14.82
N ALA A 128 0.80 11.06 -14.20
CA ALA A 128 -0.65 11.16 -14.30
C ALA A 128 -1.20 12.50 -13.79
N ALA A 129 -0.66 13.02 -12.69
CA ALA A 129 -1.07 14.32 -12.16
C ALA A 129 -0.73 15.48 -13.13
N VAL A 130 0.43 15.41 -13.79
CA VAL A 130 0.82 16.38 -14.83
C VAL A 130 -0.13 16.28 -16.04
N GLU A 131 -0.40 15.06 -16.51
CA GLU A 131 -1.27 14.85 -17.67
C GLU A 131 -2.71 15.28 -17.42
N ALA A 132 -3.30 14.82 -16.31
CA ALA A 132 -4.66 15.20 -15.92
C ALA A 132 -4.76 16.73 -15.68
N GLY A 133 -3.76 17.33 -15.04
CA GLY A 133 -3.72 18.77 -14.85
C GLY A 133 -3.72 19.57 -16.16
N LYS A 134 -2.99 19.09 -17.18
CA LYS A 134 -2.99 19.68 -18.52
C LYS A 134 -4.33 19.53 -19.23
N ARG A 135 -4.95 18.34 -19.15
CA ARG A 135 -6.24 18.05 -19.80
C ARG A 135 -7.39 18.83 -19.16
N THR A 136 -7.44 18.85 -17.83
CA THR A 136 -8.54 19.49 -17.08
C THR A 136 -8.33 20.99 -16.85
N LYS A 137 -7.13 21.51 -17.11
CA LYS A 137 -6.70 22.90 -16.79
C LYS A 137 -6.84 23.24 -15.31
N LYS A 138 -6.81 22.24 -14.44
CA LYS A 138 -6.84 22.39 -12.98
C LYS A 138 -5.68 21.63 -12.36
N PRO A 139 -5.07 22.17 -11.29
CA PRO A 139 -4.01 21.45 -10.60
C PRO A 139 -4.56 20.17 -9.95
N VAL A 140 -3.81 19.09 -10.07
CA VAL A 140 -4.05 17.84 -9.34
C VAL A 140 -3.06 17.80 -8.18
N ILE A 141 -3.55 17.49 -6.98
CA ILE A 141 -2.74 17.38 -5.75
C ILE A 141 -2.91 15.97 -5.22
N PRO A 142 -2.06 15.02 -5.66
CA PRO A 142 -2.13 13.64 -5.17
C PRO A 142 -1.66 13.54 -3.73
N GLU A 143 -2.25 12.62 -2.99
CA GLU A 143 -1.84 12.21 -1.65
C GLU A 143 -1.28 10.79 -1.75
N VAL A 144 0.04 10.65 -1.55
CA VAL A 144 0.72 9.36 -1.60
C VAL A 144 0.79 8.77 -0.19
N MET A 145 0.25 7.58 0.00
CA MET A 145 0.13 6.95 1.30
C MET A 145 1.01 5.70 1.39
N VAL A 146 1.90 5.69 2.39
CA VAL A 146 2.79 4.56 2.68
C VAL A 146 2.11 3.63 3.69
N PRO A 147 1.85 2.35 3.35
CA PRO A 147 1.22 1.41 4.26
C PRO A 147 2.19 0.76 5.24
N LEU A 148 1.67 0.26 6.35
CA LEU A 148 2.31 -0.69 7.27
C LEU A 148 3.60 -0.21 7.96
N ILE A 149 3.78 1.09 8.14
CA ILE A 149 4.97 1.58 8.87
C ILE A 149 4.86 1.31 10.37
N ALA A 150 5.96 0.96 11.00
CA ALA A 150 6.11 0.85 12.45
C ALA A 150 7.01 1.97 13.02
N THR A 151 7.88 2.53 12.20
CA THR A 151 8.89 3.52 12.60
C THR A 151 8.91 4.72 11.65
N LYS A 152 9.33 5.88 12.20
CA LYS A 152 9.64 7.06 11.36
C LYS A 152 10.70 6.77 10.31
N ALA A 153 11.72 5.97 10.64
CA ALA A 153 12.80 5.65 9.71
C ALA A 153 12.32 4.90 8.47
N GLU A 154 11.37 3.96 8.61
CA GLU A 154 10.73 3.30 7.47
C GLU A 154 10.00 4.31 6.57
N PHE A 155 9.23 5.19 7.20
CA PHE A 155 8.49 6.23 6.47
C PHE A 155 9.43 7.19 5.74
N ASP A 156 10.46 7.72 6.41
CA ASP A 156 11.39 8.68 5.85
C ASP A 156 12.15 8.09 4.64
N LEU A 157 12.52 6.82 4.71
CA LEU A 157 13.23 6.15 3.62
C LEU A 157 12.35 6.00 2.37
N VAL A 158 11.09 5.60 2.55
CA VAL A 158 10.15 5.47 1.42
C VAL A 158 9.76 6.84 0.89
N LYS A 159 9.50 7.82 1.78
CA LYS A 159 9.19 9.21 1.39
C LYS A 159 10.31 9.82 0.54
N ALA A 160 11.57 9.62 0.90
CA ALA A 160 12.69 10.13 0.12
C ALA A 160 12.70 9.59 -1.33
N ARG A 161 12.26 8.34 -1.55
CA ARG A 161 12.11 7.76 -2.89
C ARG A 161 10.97 8.40 -3.67
N ILE A 162 9.83 8.64 -3.00
CA ILE A 162 8.68 9.32 -3.59
C ILE A 162 9.07 10.74 -4.01
N ASP A 163 9.73 11.49 -3.13
CA ASP A 163 10.17 12.86 -3.39
C ASP A 163 11.17 12.91 -4.58
N ALA A 164 12.10 11.96 -4.66
CA ALA A 164 13.04 11.86 -5.79
C ALA A 164 12.31 11.63 -7.13
N MET A 165 11.24 10.83 -7.14
CA MET A 165 10.43 10.63 -8.35
C MET A 165 9.65 11.87 -8.73
N ALA A 166 9.12 12.62 -7.75
CA ALA A 166 8.46 13.90 -8.01
C ALA A 166 9.42 14.92 -8.65
N GLU A 167 10.66 14.99 -8.16
CA GLU A 167 11.70 15.86 -8.73
C GLU A 167 12.10 15.44 -10.14
N ALA A 168 12.27 14.13 -10.38
CA ALA A 168 12.59 13.60 -11.70
C ALA A 168 11.50 13.92 -12.73
N VAL A 169 10.23 13.67 -12.40
CA VAL A 169 9.10 14.00 -13.28
C VAL A 169 8.99 15.51 -13.51
N ALA A 170 9.24 16.34 -12.49
CA ALA A 170 9.24 17.80 -12.64
C ALA A 170 10.35 18.26 -13.60
N ALA A 171 11.55 17.69 -13.52
CA ALA A 171 12.67 18.00 -14.41
C ALA A 171 12.37 17.61 -15.88
N GLU A 172 11.77 16.42 -16.08
CA GLU A 172 11.46 15.90 -17.41
C GLU A 172 10.28 16.63 -18.07
N THR A 173 9.26 17.00 -17.30
CA THR A 173 8.02 17.59 -17.84
C THR A 173 7.97 19.12 -17.79
N GLY A 174 8.91 19.75 -17.07
CA GLY A 174 8.90 21.18 -16.77
C GLY A 174 7.76 21.61 -15.84
N THR A 175 7.05 20.67 -15.22
CA THR A 175 5.86 20.94 -14.39
C THR A 175 6.05 20.37 -12.98
N LYS A 176 6.06 21.26 -11.98
CA LYS A 176 6.14 20.85 -10.57
C LYS A 176 4.74 20.57 -10.03
N VAL A 177 4.47 19.32 -9.66
CA VAL A 177 3.23 18.91 -9.00
C VAL A 177 3.31 19.23 -7.51
N LYS A 178 2.23 19.78 -6.94
CA LYS A 178 2.05 19.82 -5.49
C LYS A 178 1.47 18.50 -5.04
N TYR A 179 1.98 17.93 -3.97
CA TYR A 179 1.53 16.65 -3.42
C TYR A 179 1.71 16.61 -1.92
N GLN A 180 1.14 15.61 -1.28
CA GLN A 180 1.37 15.27 0.12
C GLN A 180 1.81 13.82 0.23
N VAL A 181 2.72 13.55 1.17
CA VAL A 181 3.09 12.18 1.53
C VAL A 181 2.71 11.93 2.98
N GLY A 182 1.86 10.94 3.17
CA GLY A 182 1.41 10.51 4.48
C GLY A 182 1.49 9.01 4.63
N THR A 183 0.94 8.51 5.71
CA THR A 183 1.04 7.08 6.02
C THR A 183 -0.23 6.53 6.63
N MET A 184 -0.38 5.20 6.53
CA MET A 184 -1.33 4.49 7.38
C MET A 184 -0.75 4.35 8.79
N ILE A 185 -1.60 4.62 9.77
CA ILE A 185 -1.36 4.27 11.17
C ILE A 185 -2.22 3.05 11.46
N GLU A 186 -1.61 1.88 11.43
CA GLU A 186 -2.32 0.61 11.50
C GLU A 186 -1.61 -0.46 12.36
N LEU A 187 -0.49 -0.06 12.95
CA LEU A 187 0.21 -0.87 13.95
C LEU A 187 0.25 -0.12 15.28
N PRO A 188 0.03 -0.79 16.44
CA PRO A 188 0.06 -0.16 17.75
C PRO A 188 1.37 0.61 18.03
N ARG A 189 2.51 0.12 17.55
CA ARG A 189 3.78 0.84 17.68
C ARG A 189 3.76 2.18 16.93
N ALA A 190 3.19 2.24 15.73
CA ALA A 190 3.05 3.48 14.99
C ALA A 190 2.16 4.48 15.72
N VAL A 191 1.06 4.01 16.32
CA VAL A 191 0.19 4.82 17.19
C VAL A 191 0.99 5.44 18.33
N LEU A 192 1.75 4.62 19.05
CA LEU A 192 2.55 5.07 20.20
C LEU A 192 3.65 6.06 19.80
N ARG A 193 4.14 6.00 18.59
CA ARG A 193 5.20 6.89 18.05
C ARG A 193 4.68 7.89 17.01
N ALA A 194 3.37 8.12 16.96
CA ALA A 194 2.72 9.00 15.99
C ALA A 194 3.29 10.43 15.97
N GLY A 195 3.73 10.95 17.11
CA GLY A 195 4.40 12.26 17.17
C GLY A 195 5.67 12.32 16.32
N GLU A 196 6.55 11.31 16.46
CA GLU A 196 7.78 11.24 15.63
C GLU A 196 7.46 11.10 14.13
N ILE A 197 6.47 10.29 13.81
CA ILE A 197 6.04 10.10 12.43
C ILE A 197 5.48 11.39 11.84
N ALA A 198 4.73 12.18 12.62
CA ALA A 198 4.16 13.45 12.20
C ALA A 198 5.20 14.56 11.95
N GLU A 199 6.45 14.38 12.36
CA GLU A 199 7.52 15.33 11.98
C GLU A 199 7.69 15.43 10.47
N THR A 200 7.50 14.32 9.76
CA THR A 200 7.69 14.23 8.30
C THR A 200 6.43 13.83 7.53
N ALA A 201 5.53 13.05 8.11
CA ALA A 201 4.26 12.70 7.49
C ALA A 201 3.29 13.89 7.50
N GLU A 202 2.65 14.14 6.37
CA GLU A 202 1.75 15.29 6.17
C GLU A 202 0.29 14.96 6.46
N PHE A 203 -0.05 13.67 6.48
CA PHE A 203 -1.36 13.18 6.89
C PHE A 203 -1.27 11.77 7.47
N PHE A 204 -2.27 11.39 8.27
CA PHE A 204 -2.48 10.03 8.74
C PHE A 204 -3.79 9.46 8.23
N SER A 205 -3.79 8.17 7.91
CA SER A 205 -4.98 7.37 7.69
C SER A 205 -4.94 6.17 8.62
N PHE A 206 -5.91 6.05 9.54
CA PHE A 206 -5.96 4.90 10.43
C PHE A 206 -6.52 3.70 9.69
N GLY A 207 -5.71 2.65 9.51
CA GLY A 207 -6.10 1.38 8.92
C GLY A 207 -6.76 0.49 9.98
N THR A 208 -8.08 0.63 10.16
CA THR A 208 -8.79 0.01 11.28
C THR A 208 -8.78 -1.52 11.23
N ASN A 209 -8.73 -2.13 10.04
CA ASN A 209 -8.64 -3.59 9.92
C ASN A 209 -7.34 -4.14 10.51
N ASP A 210 -6.19 -3.64 10.06
CA ASP A 210 -4.89 -4.09 10.56
C ASP A 210 -4.67 -3.66 12.02
N LEU A 211 -5.15 -2.47 12.40
CA LEU A 211 -5.05 -2.02 13.78
C LEU A 211 -5.87 -2.91 14.71
N THR A 212 -7.07 -3.34 14.32
CA THR A 212 -7.90 -4.29 15.06
C THR A 212 -7.20 -5.64 15.18
N GLN A 213 -6.70 -6.18 14.07
CA GLN A 213 -5.97 -7.46 14.08
C GLN A 213 -4.78 -7.43 15.04
N THR A 214 -3.99 -6.38 14.99
CA THR A 214 -2.77 -6.25 15.80
C THR A 214 -3.06 -5.89 17.27
N ALA A 215 -4.12 -5.13 17.54
CA ALA A 215 -4.54 -4.78 18.91
C ALA A 215 -5.10 -6.00 19.66
N PHE A 216 -5.94 -6.79 18.99
CA PHE A 216 -6.47 -8.03 19.56
C PHE A 216 -5.54 -9.23 19.46
N GLY A 217 -4.53 -9.19 18.57
CA GLY A 217 -3.72 -10.36 18.25
C GLY A 217 -4.54 -11.45 17.53
N ILE A 218 -5.50 -11.07 16.70
CA ILE A 218 -6.42 -11.97 16.00
C ILE A 218 -6.24 -11.76 14.49
N SER A 219 -6.02 -12.85 13.75
CA SER A 219 -6.10 -12.84 12.30
C SER A 219 -7.57 -12.83 11.88
N ARG A 220 -7.97 -11.86 11.04
CA ARG A 220 -9.31 -11.77 10.47
C ARG A 220 -9.68 -13.04 9.69
N ASP A 221 -8.72 -13.59 8.96
CA ASP A 221 -8.94 -14.76 8.10
C ASP A 221 -9.14 -16.04 8.91
N ASP A 222 -8.52 -16.15 10.10
CA ASP A 222 -8.58 -17.32 10.97
C ASP A 222 -9.65 -17.19 12.08
N ALA A 223 -10.20 -16.01 12.28
CA ALA A 223 -11.08 -15.67 13.39
C ALA A 223 -12.39 -16.46 13.42
N ALA A 224 -12.88 -16.90 12.26
CA ALA A 224 -14.13 -17.67 12.15
C ALA A 224 -14.12 -18.94 12.97
N SER A 225 -12.94 -19.51 13.27
CA SER A 225 -12.80 -20.74 14.06
C SER A 225 -13.19 -20.59 15.53
N PHE A 226 -13.14 -19.38 16.11
CA PHE A 226 -13.39 -19.14 17.55
C PHE A 226 -14.25 -17.92 17.88
N LEU A 227 -14.36 -16.91 17.02
CA LEU A 227 -15.12 -15.68 17.31
C LEU A 227 -16.60 -15.93 17.63
N GLY A 228 -17.22 -16.91 16.94
CA GLY A 228 -18.58 -17.32 17.23
C GLY A 228 -18.77 -17.80 18.68
N THR A 229 -17.76 -18.49 19.22
CA THR A 229 -17.76 -18.94 20.63
C THR A 229 -17.60 -17.77 21.59
N TYR A 230 -16.76 -16.79 21.24
CA TYR A 230 -16.54 -15.57 22.05
C TYR A 230 -17.81 -14.74 22.16
N THR A 231 -18.51 -14.57 21.05
CA THR A 231 -19.79 -13.84 21.03
C THR A 231 -20.88 -14.58 21.80
N ALA A 232 -21.00 -15.91 21.59
CA ALA A 232 -21.98 -16.72 22.31
C ALA A 232 -21.76 -16.77 23.83
N LYS A 233 -20.51 -16.63 24.28
CA LYS A 233 -20.17 -16.54 25.71
C LYS A 233 -20.19 -15.11 26.27
N GLY A 234 -20.51 -14.12 25.45
CA GLY A 234 -20.53 -12.72 25.87
C GLY A 234 -19.14 -12.12 26.18
N ILE A 235 -18.05 -12.72 25.70
CA ILE A 235 -16.69 -12.20 25.86
C ILE A 235 -16.51 -10.97 24.97
N LEU A 236 -16.98 -11.05 23.73
CA LEU A 236 -17.09 -9.91 22.84
C LEU A 236 -18.56 -9.67 22.55
N PRO A 237 -19.08 -8.43 22.73
CA PRO A 237 -20.48 -8.13 22.47
C PRO A 237 -20.81 -8.20 20.96
N ILE A 238 -19.86 -7.84 20.13
CA ILE A 238 -19.94 -7.84 18.65
C ILE A 238 -18.59 -8.28 18.09
N ASP A 239 -18.61 -8.84 16.89
CA ASP A 239 -17.39 -9.14 16.13
C ASP A 239 -16.62 -7.82 15.85
N PRO A 240 -15.35 -7.69 16.28
CA PRO A 240 -14.58 -6.46 16.15
C PRO A 240 -14.21 -6.13 14.68
N PHE A 241 -14.47 -7.05 13.74
CA PHE A 241 -14.30 -6.81 12.31
C PHE A 241 -15.59 -6.31 11.61
N ILE A 242 -16.74 -6.39 12.28
CA ILE A 242 -18.01 -5.83 11.79
C ILE A 242 -18.19 -4.39 12.28
N SER A 243 -17.77 -4.11 13.52
CA SER A 243 -17.85 -2.78 14.11
C SER A 243 -16.59 -2.53 14.93
N ILE A 244 -16.02 -1.32 14.78
CA ILE A 244 -14.80 -0.94 15.49
C ILE A 244 -14.98 -1.09 17.02
N ASP A 245 -14.01 -1.71 17.64
CA ASP A 245 -13.85 -1.71 19.09
C ASP A 245 -13.50 -0.29 19.57
N GLN A 246 -14.48 0.40 20.15
CA GLN A 246 -14.30 1.80 20.59
C GLN A 246 -13.40 1.93 21.82
N GLU A 247 -13.39 0.93 22.70
CA GLU A 247 -12.65 1.00 23.96
C GLU A 247 -11.14 0.77 23.74
N GLY A 248 -10.75 -0.21 22.93
CA GLY A 248 -9.34 -0.51 22.69
C GLY A 248 -8.81 0.13 21.41
N VAL A 249 -9.39 -0.22 20.26
CA VAL A 249 -8.93 0.29 18.96
C VAL A 249 -9.24 1.79 18.82
N GLY A 250 -10.41 2.22 19.29
CA GLY A 250 -10.80 3.63 19.33
C GLY A 250 -9.84 4.47 20.19
N GLU A 251 -9.48 4.00 21.38
CA GLU A 251 -8.49 4.67 22.21
C GLU A 251 -7.12 4.77 21.53
N LEU A 252 -6.68 3.72 20.83
CA LEU A 252 -5.44 3.78 20.03
C LEU A 252 -5.53 4.87 18.95
N VAL A 253 -6.66 5.00 18.26
CA VAL A 253 -6.87 6.07 17.27
C VAL A 253 -6.76 7.45 17.93
N GLU A 254 -7.42 7.67 19.07
CA GLU A 254 -7.35 8.93 19.82
C GLU A 254 -5.92 9.27 20.25
N ILE A 255 -5.18 8.29 20.78
CA ILE A 255 -3.77 8.45 21.16
C ILE A 255 -2.94 8.86 19.94
N GLY A 256 -3.13 8.19 18.81
CA GLY A 256 -2.40 8.49 17.57
C GLY A 256 -2.67 9.92 17.08
N ILE A 257 -3.94 10.34 17.06
CA ILE A 257 -4.34 11.70 16.68
C ILE A 257 -3.73 12.74 17.64
N ALA A 258 -3.87 12.53 18.93
CA ALA A 258 -3.38 13.46 19.94
C ALA A 258 -1.85 13.65 19.82
N ARG A 259 -1.10 12.55 19.75
CA ARG A 259 0.36 12.59 19.61
C ARG A 259 0.81 13.21 18.28
N GLY A 260 0.14 12.89 17.20
CA GLY A 260 0.44 13.48 15.88
C GLY A 260 0.20 15.00 15.88
N ARG A 261 -0.94 15.45 16.42
CA ARG A 261 -1.30 16.87 16.48
C ARG A 261 -0.51 17.69 17.49
N MET A 262 0.13 17.05 18.46
CA MET A 262 1.09 17.75 19.33
C MET A 262 2.30 18.27 18.55
N VAL A 263 2.70 17.58 17.49
CA VAL A 263 3.83 17.95 16.62
C VAL A 263 3.37 18.75 15.40
N ARG A 264 2.32 18.29 14.73
CA ARG A 264 1.73 18.95 13.56
C ARG A 264 0.28 19.30 13.85
N LYS A 265 0.00 20.55 14.25
CA LYS A 265 -1.32 21.00 14.70
C LYS A 265 -2.42 20.84 13.64
N ASP A 266 -2.06 21.02 12.38
CA ASP A 266 -2.92 20.92 11.19
C ASP A 266 -2.87 19.54 10.51
N LEU A 267 -2.38 18.53 11.22
CA LEU A 267 -2.30 17.17 10.70
C LEU A 267 -3.67 16.71 10.20
N LYS A 268 -3.75 16.46 8.90
CA LYS A 268 -4.91 15.85 8.28
C LYS A 268 -5.02 14.39 8.74
N VAL A 269 -6.21 14.02 9.18
CA VAL A 269 -6.48 12.67 9.71
C VAL A 269 -7.71 12.10 9.02
N GLY A 270 -7.62 10.85 8.64
CA GLY A 270 -8.71 10.07 8.09
C GLY A 270 -8.69 8.65 8.65
N THR A 271 -9.74 7.90 8.36
CA THR A 271 -9.85 6.48 8.64
C THR A 271 -10.10 5.72 7.35
N CYS A 272 -9.59 4.52 7.26
CA CYS A 272 -9.92 3.56 6.21
C CYS A 272 -10.05 2.18 6.84
N GLY A 273 -10.97 1.40 6.34
CA GLY A 273 -11.33 0.10 6.88
C GLY A 273 -12.80 -0.18 6.60
N GLU A 274 -13.23 -1.35 6.97
CA GLU A 274 -14.63 -1.78 6.88
C GLU A 274 -15.36 -1.51 8.18
#